data_2936d94ee4508e3902ec6b09cf8fe4a9
#
_entry.id   2936d94ee4508e3902ec6b09cf8fe4a9
#
_cell.length_a   1.000
_cell.length_b   1.000
_cell.length_c   1.000
_cell.angle_alpha   90.00
_cell.angle_beta   90.00
_cell.angle_gamma   90.00
#
_symmetry.space_group_name_H-M   'P 1'
#
loop_
_entity.id
_entity.type
_entity.pdbx_description
1 polymer ?
#
loop_
_entity_poly.entity_id
_entity_poly.type
_entity_poly.pdbx_seq_one_letter_code
_entity_poly.pdbx_strand_id
1 'polypeptide(L)'
;MKLAYYPGCSGQGTSAEYERSTRAVCRALEIGLKEISDWSCCGSTPAHACDHVLSSALSARNLALAAAEGAERVGTPCPSCLANLKTAKYRMQDEAFRDKVNALLDNPCPEELPETVSILQVLVEDYGTGAIAEKVKKPLEGIKVACYYGCLMSRPADIMQFDDAENPMAMDNIMTALGAEVVPFPLKTECSRDTAARLTGRILERAQAFGADAVVVACPLCHMNLDLRQRQAVGGSMKMPVLYFTQLMGLALGLPHQELGFEKLCVSPDELLRKIDAAQAAKAAAAKADEATEEAKA
;
A
#
# COMPACT_ATOMS: atom_id res chain seq x y z
N MET A 1 -9.22 1.84 -17.09
CA MET A 1 -9.00 3.13 -16.39
C MET A 1 -7.56 3.56 -16.58
N LYS A 2 -7.27 4.87 -16.75
CA LYS A 2 -5.89 5.40 -16.85
C LYS A 2 -5.67 6.40 -15.71
N LEU A 3 -4.48 6.37 -15.09
CA LEU A 3 -4.11 7.18 -13.95
C LEU A 3 -2.69 7.71 -14.13
N ALA A 4 -2.44 9.01 -13.90
CA ALA A 4 -1.09 9.51 -13.75
C ALA A 4 -0.48 8.89 -12.47
N TYR A 5 0.77 8.47 -12.53
CA TYR A 5 1.39 7.67 -11.49
C TYR A 5 2.67 8.30 -10.96
N TYR A 6 2.69 8.51 -9.66
CA TYR A 6 3.85 8.95 -8.92
C TYR A 6 4.40 7.80 -8.06
N PRO A 7 5.48 7.11 -8.49
CA PRO A 7 6.00 5.93 -7.79
C PRO A 7 6.65 6.27 -6.44
N GLY A 8 7.24 7.45 -6.32
CA GLY A 8 8.04 7.86 -5.18
C GLY A 8 9.43 7.20 -5.13
N CYS A 9 10.36 7.84 -4.42
CA CYS A 9 11.77 7.43 -4.40
C CYS A 9 12.01 6.02 -3.79
N SER A 10 11.18 5.59 -2.84
CA SER A 10 11.26 4.26 -2.24
C SER A 10 10.97 3.13 -3.25
N GLY A 11 10.10 3.37 -4.21
CA GLY A 11 9.77 2.40 -5.26
C GLY A 11 10.94 2.07 -6.18
N GLN A 12 11.86 3.00 -6.38
CA GLN A 12 13.11 2.78 -7.13
C GLN A 12 14.26 2.26 -6.25
N GLY A 13 14.09 2.15 -4.95
CA GLY A 13 15.12 1.78 -3.99
C GLY A 13 14.68 0.73 -2.99
N THR A 14 14.42 1.16 -1.76
CA THR A 14 14.19 0.31 -0.60
C THR A 14 12.90 -0.50 -0.61
N SER A 15 11.97 -0.19 -1.50
CA SER A 15 10.65 -0.85 -1.60
C SER A 15 10.30 -1.19 -3.05
N ALA A 16 11.29 -1.64 -3.81
CA ALA A 16 11.12 -2.03 -5.21
C ALA A 16 10.13 -3.21 -5.38
N GLU A 17 10.00 -4.07 -4.38
CA GLU A 17 8.99 -5.13 -4.32
C GLU A 17 7.57 -4.58 -4.28
N TYR A 18 7.35 -3.48 -3.56
CA TYR A 18 6.04 -2.82 -3.52
C TYR A 18 5.68 -2.21 -4.88
N GLU A 19 6.62 -1.51 -5.49
CA GLU A 19 6.47 -0.93 -6.81
C GLU A 19 6.17 -2.01 -7.86
N ARG A 20 6.95 -3.09 -7.85
CA ARG A 20 6.79 -4.22 -8.75
C ARG A 20 5.41 -4.86 -8.62
N SER A 21 5.00 -5.21 -7.40
CA SER A 21 3.69 -5.82 -7.14
C SER A 21 2.54 -4.87 -7.44
N THR A 22 2.67 -3.56 -7.16
CA THR A 22 1.68 -2.55 -7.51
C THR A 22 1.43 -2.49 -9.01
N ARG A 23 2.51 -2.39 -9.82
CA ARG A 23 2.37 -2.38 -11.29
C ARG A 23 1.81 -3.69 -11.83
N ALA A 24 2.22 -4.83 -11.26
CA ALA A 24 1.71 -6.13 -11.67
C ALA A 24 0.20 -6.28 -11.42
N VAL A 25 -0.25 -5.89 -10.23
CA VAL A 25 -1.68 -5.89 -9.86
C VAL A 25 -2.48 -4.92 -10.73
N CYS A 26 -2.03 -3.68 -10.87
CA CYS A 26 -2.72 -2.70 -11.72
C CYS A 26 -2.83 -3.19 -13.17
N ARG A 27 -1.78 -3.80 -13.71
CA ARG A 27 -1.82 -4.39 -15.05
C ARG A 27 -2.82 -5.53 -15.15
N ALA A 28 -2.87 -6.42 -14.16
CA ALA A 28 -3.83 -7.54 -14.11
C ALA A 28 -5.28 -7.08 -14.02
N LEU A 29 -5.52 -5.92 -13.40
CA LEU A 29 -6.82 -5.28 -13.28
C LEU A 29 -7.11 -4.27 -14.42
N GLU A 30 -6.26 -4.21 -15.44
CA GLU A 30 -6.40 -3.30 -16.58
C GLU A 30 -6.42 -1.80 -16.18
N ILE A 31 -5.74 -1.47 -15.07
CA ILE A 31 -5.50 -0.10 -14.63
C ILE A 31 -4.18 0.38 -15.25
N GLY A 32 -4.26 1.29 -16.23
CA GLY A 32 -3.09 1.87 -16.89
C GLY A 32 -2.43 2.92 -16.00
N LEU A 33 -1.20 2.66 -15.57
CA LEU A 33 -0.38 3.61 -14.82
C LEU A 33 0.57 4.34 -15.77
N LYS A 34 0.36 5.64 -15.98
CA LYS A 34 1.29 6.52 -16.73
C LYS A 34 2.17 7.25 -15.73
N GLU A 35 3.43 6.87 -15.65
CA GLU A 35 4.40 7.54 -14.77
C GLU A 35 4.60 9.00 -15.21
N ILE A 36 4.61 9.92 -14.24
CA ILE A 36 4.88 11.34 -14.45
C ILE A 36 6.34 11.49 -14.91
N SER A 37 6.56 12.22 -15.99
CA SER A 37 7.91 12.46 -16.50
C SER A 37 8.68 13.40 -15.56
N ASP A 38 9.99 13.21 -15.42
CA ASP A 38 10.90 14.08 -14.66
C ASP A 38 10.48 14.33 -13.20
N TRP A 39 9.76 13.39 -12.59
CA TRP A 39 9.40 13.51 -11.18
C TRP A 39 10.65 13.47 -10.25
N SER A 40 10.55 14.09 -9.10
CA SER A 40 11.57 14.09 -8.04
C SER A 40 10.99 13.59 -6.72
N CYS A 41 11.84 13.44 -5.69
CA CYS A 41 11.37 13.08 -4.35
C CYS A 41 10.32 14.10 -3.85
N CYS A 42 9.27 13.61 -3.18
CA CYS A 42 8.23 14.45 -2.59
C CYS A 42 8.69 15.28 -1.38
N GLY A 43 9.91 15.08 -0.90
CA GLY A 43 10.44 15.81 0.25
C GLY A 43 9.95 15.33 1.62
N SER A 44 9.36 14.15 1.71
CA SER A 44 8.68 13.66 2.92
C SER A 44 9.58 13.47 4.14
N THR A 45 10.88 13.23 3.99
CA THR A 45 11.76 12.96 5.14
C THR A 45 12.76 14.06 5.41
N PRO A 46 13.84 14.28 4.62
CA PRO A 46 14.79 15.34 4.98
C PRO A 46 14.21 16.75 4.87
N ALA A 47 13.56 17.06 3.75
CA ALA A 47 13.04 18.40 3.50
C ALA A 47 11.92 18.79 4.49
N HIS A 48 10.99 17.85 4.78
CA HIS A 48 9.92 18.09 5.75
C HIS A 48 10.45 18.39 7.17
N ALA A 49 11.56 17.78 7.56
CA ALA A 49 12.18 18.04 8.87
C ALA A 49 12.92 19.39 8.93
N CYS A 50 13.38 19.91 7.78
CA CYS A 50 14.15 21.14 7.71
C CYS A 50 13.29 22.36 7.42
N ASP A 51 12.42 22.28 6.40
CA ASP A 51 11.63 23.41 5.92
C ASP A 51 10.35 22.95 5.23
N HIS A 52 9.21 23.47 5.72
CA HIS A 52 7.90 23.15 5.15
C HIS A 52 7.67 23.77 3.76
N VAL A 53 8.27 24.92 3.46
CA VAL A 53 8.16 25.55 2.13
C VAL A 53 8.93 24.71 1.12
N LEU A 54 10.17 24.32 1.43
CA LEU A 54 10.98 23.44 0.59
C LEU A 54 10.28 22.09 0.34
N SER A 55 9.75 21.45 1.39
CA SER A 55 9.03 20.19 1.26
C SER A 55 7.79 20.34 0.37
N SER A 56 7.06 21.45 0.51
CA SER A 56 5.90 21.73 -0.34
C SER A 56 6.29 22.06 -1.78
N ALA A 57 7.41 22.75 -2.00
CA ALA A 57 7.92 23.05 -3.34
C ALA A 57 8.27 21.78 -4.12
N LEU A 58 8.95 20.82 -3.48
CA LEU A 58 9.25 19.52 -4.09
C LEU A 58 7.97 18.74 -4.49
N SER A 59 6.98 18.75 -3.61
CA SER A 59 5.69 18.11 -3.87
C SER A 59 4.89 18.84 -4.95
N ALA A 60 4.80 20.16 -4.89
CA ALA A 60 4.08 20.99 -5.85
C ALA A 60 4.67 20.89 -7.26
N ARG A 61 6.02 20.83 -7.39
CA ARG A 61 6.70 20.57 -8.66
C ARG A 61 6.19 19.28 -9.32
N ASN A 62 6.09 18.18 -8.56
CA ASN A 62 5.61 16.91 -9.10
C ASN A 62 4.15 16.99 -9.56
N LEU A 63 3.30 17.68 -8.81
CA LEU A 63 1.91 17.91 -9.19
C LEU A 63 1.79 18.82 -10.43
N ALA A 64 2.64 19.86 -10.52
CA ALA A 64 2.69 20.73 -11.70
C ALA A 64 3.12 19.98 -12.96
N LEU A 65 4.09 19.06 -12.85
CA LEU A 65 4.48 18.18 -13.97
C LEU A 65 3.32 17.29 -14.42
N ALA A 66 2.58 16.70 -13.48
CA ALA A 66 1.40 15.91 -13.79
C ALA A 66 0.30 16.77 -14.47
N ALA A 67 0.06 17.99 -13.99
CA ALA A 67 -0.87 18.92 -14.58
C ALA A 67 -0.47 19.30 -16.04
N ALA A 68 0.82 19.53 -16.28
CA ALA A 68 1.35 19.82 -17.60
C ALA A 68 1.16 18.64 -18.59
N GLU A 69 1.07 17.42 -18.08
CA GLU A 69 0.73 16.22 -18.85
C GLU A 69 -0.79 16.00 -19.01
N GLY A 70 -1.62 16.93 -18.52
CA GLY A 70 -3.08 16.87 -18.58
C GLY A 70 -3.72 15.93 -17.55
N ALA A 71 -3.01 15.59 -16.47
CA ALA A 71 -3.56 14.75 -15.44
C ALA A 71 -4.48 15.53 -14.48
N GLU A 72 -5.67 15.01 -14.24
CA GLU A 72 -6.60 15.51 -13.22
C GLU A 72 -6.36 14.84 -11.86
N ARG A 73 -5.87 13.58 -11.88
CA ARG A 73 -5.60 12.77 -10.69
C ARG A 73 -4.24 12.07 -10.79
N VAL A 74 -3.54 12.03 -9.66
CA VAL A 74 -2.23 11.36 -9.49
C VAL A 74 -2.35 10.25 -8.45
N GLY A 75 -2.10 9.02 -8.86
CA GLY A 75 -2.02 7.87 -7.97
C GLY A 75 -0.62 7.66 -7.41
N THR A 76 -0.50 7.36 -6.12
CA THR A 76 0.77 6.97 -5.51
C THR A 76 0.59 5.77 -4.57
N PRO A 77 1.54 4.82 -4.53
CA PRO A 77 1.47 3.70 -3.61
C PRO A 77 1.90 4.07 -2.19
N CYS A 78 2.72 5.09 -2.02
CA CYS A 78 3.35 5.43 -0.75
C CYS A 78 2.53 6.46 0.05
N PRO A 79 2.02 6.14 1.27
CA PRO A 79 1.28 7.08 2.11
C PRO A 79 2.08 8.31 2.52
N SER A 80 3.41 8.21 2.67
CA SER A 80 4.23 9.37 2.96
C SER A 80 4.27 10.35 1.79
N CYS A 81 4.32 9.84 0.55
CA CYS A 81 4.21 10.65 -0.64
C CYS A 81 2.80 11.24 -0.77
N LEU A 82 1.77 10.41 -0.57
CA LEU A 82 0.37 10.84 -0.57
C LEU A 82 0.15 12.02 0.37
N ALA A 83 0.55 11.88 1.64
CA ALA A 83 0.39 12.91 2.65
C ALA A 83 1.13 14.20 2.29
N ASN A 84 2.36 14.10 1.75
CA ASN A 84 3.15 15.26 1.37
C ASN A 84 2.56 16.00 0.16
N LEU A 85 2.14 15.25 -0.88
CA LEU A 85 1.51 15.82 -2.07
C LEU A 85 0.17 16.50 -1.72
N LYS A 86 -0.70 15.83 -0.94
CA LYS A 86 -1.98 16.43 -0.47
C LYS A 86 -1.75 17.65 0.42
N THR A 87 -0.80 17.57 1.36
CA THR A 87 -0.47 18.70 2.26
C THR A 87 0.08 19.90 1.48
N ALA A 88 0.92 19.67 0.47
CA ALA A 88 1.41 20.74 -0.38
C ALA A 88 0.26 21.42 -1.12
N LYS A 89 -0.62 20.65 -1.79
CA LYS A 89 -1.83 21.18 -2.45
C LYS A 89 -2.71 21.98 -1.49
N TYR A 90 -2.94 21.47 -0.28
CA TYR A 90 -3.73 22.15 0.75
C TYR A 90 -3.11 23.49 1.18
N ARG A 91 -1.80 23.50 1.47
CA ARG A 91 -1.08 24.73 1.89
C ARG A 91 -1.01 25.78 0.78
N MET A 92 -0.95 25.36 -0.47
CA MET A 92 -0.91 26.27 -1.62
C MET A 92 -2.24 26.97 -1.91
N GLN A 93 -3.31 26.66 -1.17
CA GLN A 93 -4.53 27.47 -1.17
C GLN A 93 -4.31 28.84 -0.53
N ASP A 94 -3.35 28.97 0.40
CA ASP A 94 -2.89 30.24 0.93
C ASP A 94 -1.96 30.93 -0.08
N GLU A 95 -2.33 32.14 -0.52
CA GLU A 95 -1.62 32.88 -1.55
C GLU A 95 -0.19 33.22 -1.13
N ALA A 96 -0.01 33.68 0.11
CA ALA A 96 1.32 34.05 0.61
C ALA A 96 2.25 32.83 0.76
N PHE A 97 1.70 31.66 1.05
CA PHE A 97 2.46 30.42 1.07
C PHE A 97 2.79 29.94 -0.35
N ARG A 98 1.82 30.03 -1.28
CA ARG A 98 2.02 29.71 -2.69
C ARG A 98 3.13 30.53 -3.33
N ASP A 99 3.18 31.83 -3.06
CA ASP A 99 4.24 32.73 -3.55
C ASP A 99 5.63 32.30 -3.07
N LYS A 100 5.75 31.88 -1.80
CA LYS A 100 7.02 31.35 -1.26
C LYS A 100 7.43 30.06 -1.94
N VAL A 101 6.48 29.16 -2.21
CA VAL A 101 6.74 27.92 -2.93
C VAL A 101 7.16 28.21 -4.38
N ASN A 102 6.43 29.07 -5.08
CA ASN A 102 6.72 29.42 -6.47
C ASN A 102 8.07 30.11 -6.63
N ALA A 103 8.53 30.85 -5.62
CA ALA A 103 9.86 31.48 -5.63
C ALA A 103 11.03 30.46 -5.60
N LEU A 104 10.76 29.20 -5.24
CA LEU A 104 11.75 28.10 -5.24
C LEU A 104 11.70 27.25 -6.52
N LEU A 105 10.76 27.50 -7.42
CA LEU A 105 10.54 26.71 -8.62
C LEU A 105 10.97 27.45 -9.87
N ASP A 106 11.53 26.75 -10.85
CA ASP A 106 11.89 27.33 -12.15
C ASP A 106 10.66 27.84 -12.92
N ASN A 107 9.51 27.16 -12.74
CA ASN A 107 8.22 27.55 -13.30
C ASN A 107 7.17 27.56 -12.19
N PRO A 108 6.36 28.62 -12.07
CA PRO A 108 5.28 28.66 -11.10
C PRO A 108 4.28 27.52 -11.31
N CYS A 109 3.74 27.00 -10.22
CA CYS A 109 2.68 26.00 -10.28
C CYS A 109 1.39 26.61 -10.87
N PRO A 110 0.60 25.83 -11.60
CA PRO A 110 -0.73 26.24 -12.02
C PRO A 110 -1.61 26.49 -10.78
N GLU A 111 -2.66 27.29 -10.93
CA GLU A 111 -3.58 27.61 -9.86
C GLU A 111 -4.30 26.35 -9.32
N GLU A 112 -4.68 25.46 -10.23
CA GLU A 112 -5.27 24.17 -9.88
C GLU A 112 -4.25 23.04 -10.07
N LEU A 113 -3.95 22.35 -8.98
CA LEU A 113 -3.12 21.16 -8.96
C LEU A 113 -3.99 19.89 -8.99
N PRO A 114 -3.51 18.80 -9.63
CA PRO A 114 -4.22 17.52 -9.65
C PRO A 114 -4.57 17.02 -8.26
N GLU A 115 -5.65 16.25 -8.17
CA GLU A 115 -5.98 15.48 -6.97
C GLU A 115 -4.94 14.36 -6.78
N THR A 116 -4.57 14.08 -5.53
CA THR A 116 -3.69 12.95 -5.21
C THR A 116 -4.47 11.88 -4.46
N VAL A 117 -4.35 10.64 -4.91
CA VAL A 117 -5.02 9.48 -4.32
C VAL A 117 -4.03 8.35 -4.07
N SER A 118 -4.30 7.51 -3.07
CA SER A 118 -3.54 6.28 -2.91
C SER A 118 -3.97 5.21 -3.92
N ILE A 119 -3.06 4.31 -4.29
CA ILE A 119 -3.45 3.13 -5.07
C ILE A 119 -4.49 2.28 -4.32
N LEU A 120 -4.41 2.21 -3.00
CA LEU A 120 -5.41 1.54 -2.17
C LEU A 120 -6.80 2.18 -2.35
N GLN A 121 -6.89 3.52 -2.35
CA GLN A 121 -8.13 4.26 -2.58
C GLN A 121 -8.71 3.98 -3.97
N VAL A 122 -7.88 4.04 -5.00
CA VAL A 122 -8.28 3.71 -6.39
C VAL A 122 -8.87 2.30 -6.50
N LEU A 123 -8.26 1.32 -5.83
CA LEU A 123 -8.73 -0.06 -5.85
C LEU A 123 -10.06 -0.26 -5.13
N VAL A 124 -10.30 0.49 -4.05
CA VAL A 124 -11.54 0.34 -3.26
C VAL A 124 -12.68 1.19 -3.82
N GLU A 125 -12.41 2.47 -4.14
CA GLU A 125 -13.45 3.43 -4.53
C GLU A 125 -13.74 3.42 -6.03
N ASP A 126 -12.71 3.35 -6.88
CA ASP A 126 -12.89 3.45 -8.33
C ASP A 126 -13.07 2.07 -8.98
N TYR A 127 -12.29 1.08 -8.59
CA TYR A 127 -12.37 -0.27 -9.16
C TYR A 127 -13.44 -1.13 -8.46
N GLY A 128 -13.48 -1.06 -7.15
CA GLY A 128 -14.44 -1.75 -6.31
C GLY A 128 -14.00 -3.16 -5.86
N THR A 129 -14.22 -3.45 -4.58
CA THR A 129 -13.83 -4.75 -3.97
C THR A 129 -14.60 -5.94 -4.56
N GLY A 130 -15.85 -5.74 -5.00
CA GLY A 130 -16.63 -6.76 -5.71
C GLY A 130 -15.99 -7.16 -7.04
N ALA A 131 -15.59 -6.19 -7.86
CA ALA A 131 -14.90 -6.44 -9.12
C ALA A 131 -13.52 -7.09 -8.91
N ILE A 132 -12.82 -6.78 -7.80
CA ILE A 132 -11.60 -7.47 -7.41
C ILE A 132 -11.90 -8.94 -7.11
N ALA A 133 -12.95 -9.23 -6.32
CA ALA A 133 -13.33 -10.59 -5.96
C ALA A 133 -13.62 -11.47 -7.21
N GLU A 134 -14.24 -10.91 -8.23
CA GLU A 134 -14.51 -11.61 -9.50
C GLU A 134 -13.24 -11.98 -10.28
N LYS A 135 -12.14 -11.26 -10.06
CA LYS A 135 -10.83 -11.51 -10.70
C LYS A 135 -9.95 -12.48 -9.92
N VAL A 136 -10.35 -12.89 -8.72
CA VAL A 136 -9.60 -13.82 -7.89
C VAL A 136 -9.59 -15.21 -8.54
N LYS A 137 -8.39 -15.71 -8.81
CA LYS A 137 -8.14 -17.04 -9.36
C LYS A 137 -7.73 -18.05 -8.29
N LYS A 138 -7.07 -17.56 -7.27
CA LYS A 138 -6.49 -18.34 -6.17
C LYS A 138 -6.86 -17.72 -4.83
N PRO A 139 -8.06 -17.98 -4.29
CA PRO A 139 -8.50 -17.40 -3.02
C PRO A 139 -7.53 -17.70 -1.87
N LEU A 140 -7.39 -16.75 -0.95
CA LEU A 140 -6.52 -16.85 0.22
C LEU A 140 -7.26 -17.48 1.43
N GLU A 141 -8.12 -18.46 1.19
CA GLU A 141 -8.90 -19.12 2.23
C GLU A 141 -8.01 -19.83 3.26
N GLY A 142 -8.37 -19.71 4.54
CA GLY A 142 -7.58 -20.26 5.65
C GLY A 142 -6.33 -19.46 6.02
N ILE A 143 -6.12 -18.31 5.38
CA ILE A 143 -5.03 -17.38 5.70
C ILE A 143 -5.56 -16.24 6.54
N LYS A 144 -4.94 -16.02 7.70
CA LYS A 144 -5.29 -14.97 8.65
C LYS A 144 -4.33 -13.80 8.53
N VAL A 145 -4.85 -12.59 8.37
CA VAL A 145 -4.02 -11.39 8.20
C VAL A 145 -4.39 -10.27 9.16
N ALA A 146 -3.37 -9.56 9.66
CA ALA A 146 -3.54 -8.33 10.42
C ALA A 146 -3.22 -7.13 9.52
N CYS A 147 -4.19 -6.26 9.27
CA CYS A 147 -4.02 -5.08 8.43
C CYS A 147 -3.46 -3.90 9.25
N TYR A 148 -2.27 -3.40 8.87
CA TYR A 148 -1.63 -2.27 9.52
C TYR A 148 -1.43 -1.12 8.52
N TYR A 149 -2.17 -0.04 8.71
CA TYR A 149 -2.20 1.14 7.83
C TYR A 149 -1.08 2.16 8.15
N GLY A 150 -0.63 2.18 9.40
CA GLY A 150 0.22 3.26 9.89
C GLY A 150 -0.55 4.57 10.03
N CYS A 151 0.17 5.69 10.11
CA CYS A 151 -0.42 6.98 10.47
C CYS A 151 -0.74 7.91 9.29
N LEU A 152 -0.08 7.76 8.13
CA LEU A 152 -0.14 8.73 7.04
C LEU A 152 -1.14 8.37 5.93
N MET A 153 -1.87 7.25 6.04
CA MET A 153 -2.87 6.85 5.05
C MET A 153 -4.17 7.64 5.23
N SER A 154 -4.58 7.85 6.48
CA SER A 154 -5.87 8.44 6.83
C SER A 154 -5.77 9.68 7.73
N ARG A 155 -4.56 10.12 8.11
CA ARG A 155 -4.34 11.26 9.01
C ARG A 155 -3.40 12.31 8.43
N PRO A 156 -3.64 13.61 8.63
CA PRO A 156 -4.85 14.18 9.26
C PRO A 156 -6.09 14.02 8.37
N ALA A 157 -7.25 13.77 8.99
CA ALA A 157 -8.47 13.38 8.27
C ALA A 157 -8.98 14.45 7.30
N ASP A 158 -8.85 15.72 7.65
CA ASP A 158 -9.25 16.89 6.85
C ASP A 158 -8.45 17.02 5.54
N ILE A 159 -7.19 16.57 5.52
CA ILE A 159 -6.32 16.58 4.35
C ILE A 159 -6.43 15.26 3.57
N MET A 160 -6.38 14.15 4.27
CA MET A 160 -6.31 12.83 3.62
C MET A 160 -7.64 12.43 2.98
N GLN A 161 -8.78 12.71 3.63
CA GLN A 161 -10.14 12.51 3.11
C GLN A 161 -10.34 11.10 2.52
N PHE A 162 -9.83 10.10 3.22
CA PHE A 162 -9.92 8.71 2.80
C PHE A 162 -10.01 7.80 4.01
N ASP A 163 -11.05 6.95 4.03
CA ASP A 163 -11.32 5.95 5.06
C ASP A 163 -11.48 6.56 6.47
N ASP A 164 -11.77 5.76 7.47
CA ASP A 164 -11.84 6.20 8.86
C ASP A 164 -10.43 6.42 9.41
N ALA A 165 -10.18 7.59 10.02
CA ALA A 165 -8.86 7.95 10.53
C ALA A 165 -8.41 7.11 11.73
N GLU A 166 -9.36 6.52 12.48
CA GLU A 166 -9.10 5.73 13.67
C GLU A 166 -9.23 4.23 13.42
N ASN A 167 -10.19 3.82 12.59
CA ASN A 167 -10.44 2.43 12.25
C ASN A 167 -10.61 2.22 10.75
N PRO A 168 -9.57 2.43 9.93
CA PRO A 168 -9.65 2.24 8.49
C PRO A 168 -9.97 0.79 8.12
N MET A 169 -10.76 0.62 7.05
CA MET A 169 -11.25 -0.68 6.59
C MET A 169 -10.93 -1.00 5.12
N ALA A 170 -10.41 -0.05 4.37
CA ALA A 170 -10.15 -0.22 2.93
C ALA A 170 -9.29 -1.44 2.61
N MET A 171 -8.17 -1.62 3.31
CA MET A 171 -7.27 -2.77 3.12
C MET A 171 -7.89 -4.06 3.65
N ASP A 172 -8.62 -4.01 4.78
CA ASP A 172 -9.39 -5.13 5.32
C ASP A 172 -10.41 -5.65 4.30
N ASN A 173 -11.13 -4.73 3.67
CA ASN A 173 -12.13 -5.07 2.65
C ASN A 173 -11.50 -5.73 1.42
N ILE A 174 -10.33 -5.26 0.97
CA ILE A 174 -9.57 -5.94 -0.09
C ILE A 174 -9.17 -7.34 0.36
N MET A 175 -8.55 -7.50 1.53
CA MET A 175 -8.11 -8.83 2.01
C MET A 175 -9.29 -9.80 2.12
N THR A 176 -10.44 -9.32 2.60
CA THR A 176 -11.67 -10.11 2.64
C THR A 176 -12.15 -10.49 1.23
N ALA A 177 -12.12 -9.56 0.27
CA ALA A 177 -12.48 -9.84 -1.13
C ALA A 177 -11.55 -10.87 -1.79
N LEU A 178 -10.30 -10.98 -1.33
CA LEU A 178 -9.36 -12.01 -1.76
C LEU A 178 -9.58 -13.38 -1.07
N GLY A 179 -10.52 -13.47 -0.14
CA GLY A 179 -10.84 -14.69 0.62
C GLY A 179 -10.00 -14.91 1.89
N ALA A 180 -9.19 -13.93 2.31
CA ALA A 180 -8.44 -14.02 3.57
C ALA A 180 -9.34 -13.69 4.78
N GLU A 181 -9.01 -14.26 5.93
CA GLU A 181 -9.61 -13.91 7.22
C GLU A 181 -8.84 -12.73 7.82
N VAL A 182 -9.50 -11.59 7.97
CA VAL A 182 -8.91 -10.42 8.62
C VAL A 182 -9.12 -10.54 10.13
N VAL A 183 -8.03 -10.59 10.90
CA VAL A 183 -8.12 -10.65 12.37
C VAL A 183 -8.45 -9.28 12.96
N PRO A 184 -9.20 -9.22 14.09
CA PRO A 184 -9.51 -7.96 14.77
C PRO A 184 -8.23 -7.38 15.36
N PHE A 185 -7.62 -6.43 14.64
CA PHE A 185 -6.30 -5.88 14.99
C PHE A 185 -6.42 -4.42 15.46
N PRO A 186 -6.24 -4.13 16.77
CA PRO A 186 -6.52 -2.81 17.34
C PRO A 186 -5.43 -1.76 17.09
N LEU A 187 -4.26 -2.14 16.54
CA LEU A 187 -3.11 -1.23 16.34
C LEU A 187 -2.98 -0.75 14.89
N LYS A 188 -4.08 -0.67 14.15
CA LYS A 188 -4.09 -0.35 12.70
C LYS A 188 -3.38 0.95 12.34
N THR A 189 -3.51 1.99 13.17
CA THR A 189 -3.08 3.36 12.88
C THR A 189 -2.01 3.89 13.82
N GLU A 190 -1.42 3.03 14.66
CA GLU A 190 -0.35 3.43 15.56
C GLU A 190 0.88 3.95 14.81
N CYS A 191 1.52 4.98 15.37
CA CYS A 191 2.68 5.62 14.73
C CYS A 191 4.00 5.15 15.37
N SER A 192 4.95 4.70 14.56
CA SER A 192 6.23 4.14 15.01
C SER A 192 7.38 5.16 15.17
N ARG A 193 7.11 6.48 15.20
CA ARG A 193 8.17 7.50 15.11
C ARG A 193 9.16 7.52 16.28
N ASP A 194 8.69 7.50 17.52
CA ASP A 194 9.54 7.83 18.68
C ASP A 194 10.24 6.63 19.36
N THR A 195 9.74 5.42 19.13
CA THR A 195 10.32 4.18 19.66
C THR A 195 10.12 3.03 18.67
N ALA A 196 10.62 3.20 17.46
CA ALA A 196 10.34 2.30 16.35
C ALA A 196 10.47 0.81 16.69
N ALA A 197 11.53 0.40 17.38
CA ALA A 197 11.73 -1.01 17.75
C ALA A 197 10.69 -1.51 18.76
N ARG A 198 10.37 -0.70 19.79
CA ARG A 198 9.41 -1.09 20.84
C ARG A 198 7.99 -1.22 20.28
N LEU A 199 7.58 -0.28 19.43
CA LEU A 199 6.24 -0.34 18.83
C LEU A 199 6.16 -1.41 17.74
N THR A 200 7.23 -1.60 16.95
CA THR A 200 7.35 -2.73 16.03
C THR A 200 7.11 -4.05 16.77
N GLY A 201 7.77 -4.27 17.91
CA GLY A 201 7.53 -5.45 18.75
C GLY A 201 6.08 -5.60 19.16
N ARG A 202 5.46 -4.54 19.70
CA ARG A 202 4.03 -4.56 20.11
C ARG A 202 3.09 -4.91 18.95
N ILE A 203 3.32 -4.34 17.76
CA ILE A 203 2.49 -4.61 16.58
C ILE A 203 2.59 -6.09 16.20
N LEU A 204 3.80 -6.63 16.10
CA LEU A 204 4.04 -8.01 15.71
C LEU A 204 3.51 -9.01 16.77
N GLU A 205 3.78 -8.76 18.04
CA GLU A 205 3.26 -9.57 19.16
C GLU A 205 1.73 -9.58 19.19
N ARG A 206 1.09 -8.44 18.93
CA ARG A 206 -0.36 -8.37 18.88
C ARG A 206 -0.91 -9.10 17.65
N ALA A 207 -0.33 -8.93 16.48
CA ALA A 207 -0.74 -9.69 15.30
C ALA A 207 -0.64 -11.20 15.55
N GLN A 208 0.44 -11.67 16.17
CA GLN A 208 0.61 -13.07 16.55
C GLN A 208 -0.43 -13.52 17.58
N ALA A 209 -0.68 -12.71 18.61
CA ALA A 209 -1.67 -13.02 19.66
C ALA A 209 -3.10 -13.14 19.13
N PHE A 210 -3.43 -12.44 18.05
CA PHE A 210 -4.70 -12.58 17.32
C PHE A 210 -4.67 -13.69 16.28
N GLY A 211 -3.59 -14.45 16.18
CA GLY A 211 -3.46 -15.61 15.30
C GLY A 211 -3.23 -15.25 13.83
N ALA A 212 -2.72 -14.07 13.53
CA ALA A 212 -2.38 -13.70 12.15
C ALA A 212 -1.21 -14.53 11.63
N ASP A 213 -1.30 -14.97 10.38
CA ASP A 213 -0.22 -15.63 9.62
C ASP A 213 0.75 -14.60 9.02
N ALA A 214 0.26 -13.37 8.80
CA ALA A 214 1.04 -12.26 8.24
C ALA A 214 0.48 -10.91 8.68
N VAL A 215 1.36 -9.89 8.68
CA VAL A 215 0.95 -8.47 8.74
C VAL A 215 0.92 -7.90 7.32
N VAL A 216 -0.18 -7.22 6.98
CA VAL A 216 -0.37 -6.58 5.67
C VAL A 216 -0.22 -5.08 5.80
N VAL A 217 0.56 -4.48 4.92
CA VAL A 217 0.87 -3.05 4.94
C VAL A 217 0.67 -2.40 3.58
N ALA A 218 0.49 -1.07 3.58
CA ALA A 218 0.44 -0.25 2.37
C ALA A 218 1.56 0.82 2.34
N CYS A 219 2.45 0.85 3.33
CA CYS A 219 3.43 1.92 3.49
C CYS A 219 4.87 1.38 3.53
N PRO A 220 5.78 1.88 2.66
CA PRO A 220 7.20 1.51 2.68
C PRO A 220 7.89 1.71 4.02
N LEU A 221 7.64 2.81 4.72
CA LEU A 221 8.23 3.07 6.04
C LEU A 221 7.71 2.10 7.11
N CYS A 222 6.43 1.75 7.05
CA CYS A 222 5.83 0.75 7.94
C CYS A 222 6.42 -0.63 7.68
N HIS A 223 6.51 -1.03 6.41
CA HIS A 223 7.12 -2.29 6.01
C HIS A 223 8.56 -2.39 6.50
N MET A 224 9.39 -1.38 6.21
CA MET A 224 10.79 -1.34 6.65
C MET A 224 10.92 -1.50 8.18
N ASN A 225 10.05 -0.87 8.96
CA ASN A 225 10.10 -1.00 10.42
C ASN A 225 9.66 -2.40 10.90
N LEU A 226 8.65 -2.98 10.28
CA LEU A 226 8.07 -4.26 10.71
C LEU A 226 8.86 -5.47 10.17
N ASP A 227 9.42 -5.39 8.98
CA ASP A 227 10.19 -6.46 8.36
C ASP A 227 11.68 -6.38 8.72
N LEU A 228 12.39 -5.32 8.31
CA LEU A 228 13.84 -5.18 8.50
C LEU A 228 14.24 -5.12 9.98
N ARG A 229 13.47 -4.40 10.82
CA ARG A 229 13.78 -4.24 12.24
C ARG A 229 13.16 -5.30 13.14
N GLN A 230 12.46 -6.29 12.59
CA GLN A 230 11.77 -7.32 13.37
C GLN A 230 12.71 -8.04 14.33
N ARG A 231 13.88 -8.47 13.87
CA ARG A 231 14.88 -9.15 14.71
C ARG A 231 15.33 -8.30 15.92
N GLN A 232 15.48 -6.98 15.71
CA GLN A 232 15.83 -6.04 16.78
C GLN A 232 14.67 -5.84 17.76
N ALA A 233 13.44 -5.83 17.26
CA ALA A 233 12.25 -5.52 18.05
C ALA A 233 11.79 -6.68 18.93
N VAL A 234 11.89 -7.93 18.44
CA VAL A 234 11.35 -9.13 19.11
C VAL A 234 12.39 -10.23 19.40
N GLY A 235 13.67 -9.90 19.30
CA GLY A 235 14.76 -10.80 19.73
C GLY A 235 15.00 -12.04 18.87
N GLY A 236 14.49 -12.08 17.65
CA GLY A 236 14.78 -13.15 16.67
C GLY A 236 13.99 -14.46 16.87
N SER A 237 13.14 -14.56 17.89
CA SER A 237 12.30 -15.73 18.14
C SER A 237 11.03 -15.74 17.27
N MET A 238 10.57 -14.58 16.82
CA MET A 238 9.41 -14.38 15.96
C MET A 238 9.83 -14.20 14.51
N LYS A 239 9.09 -14.82 13.60
CA LYS A 239 9.26 -14.67 12.14
C LYS A 239 7.90 -14.42 11.50
N MET A 240 7.32 -13.24 11.78
CA MET A 240 6.05 -12.82 11.21
C MET A 240 6.29 -12.23 9.82
N PRO A 241 5.82 -12.83 8.72
CA PRO A 241 5.91 -12.23 7.39
C PRO A 241 5.16 -10.89 7.36
N VAL A 242 5.80 -9.88 6.78
CA VAL A 242 5.18 -8.57 6.54
C VAL A 242 5.12 -8.36 5.05
N LEU A 243 3.92 -8.23 4.50
CA LEU A 243 3.70 -8.13 3.07
C LEU A 243 2.95 -6.86 2.72
N TYR A 244 3.23 -6.34 1.53
CA TYR A 244 2.36 -5.33 0.96
C TYR A 244 1.05 -5.96 0.50
N PHE A 245 -0.05 -5.22 0.64
CA PHE A 245 -1.37 -5.70 0.21
C PHE A 245 -1.39 -6.11 -1.27
N THR A 246 -0.61 -5.43 -2.12
CA THR A 246 -0.46 -5.77 -3.54
C THR A 246 0.23 -7.10 -3.78
N GLN A 247 1.11 -7.54 -2.89
CA GLN A 247 1.73 -8.88 -2.98
C GLN A 247 0.70 -9.98 -2.75
N LEU A 248 -0.16 -9.86 -1.73
CA LEU A 248 -1.25 -10.80 -1.49
C LEU A 248 -2.32 -10.75 -2.59
N MET A 249 -2.64 -9.54 -3.08
CA MET A 249 -3.51 -9.39 -4.25
C MET A 249 -2.94 -10.13 -5.46
N GLY A 250 -1.65 -9.96 -5.74
CA GLY A 250 -0.99 -10.63 -6.85
C GLY A 250 -1.07 -12.14 -6.76
N LEU A 251 -0.88 -12.72 -5.56
CA LEU A 251 -1.07 -14.16 -5.33
C LEU A 251 -2.51 -14.60 -5.62
N ALA A 252 -3.49 -13.86 -5.09
CA ALA A 252 -4.90 -14.15 -5.29
C ALA A 252 -5.33 -14.03 -6.76
N LEU A 253 -4.76 -13.10 -7.51
CA LEU A 253 -4.97 -12.93 -8.94
C LEU A 253 -4.19 -13.98 -9.78
N GLY A 254 -3.37 -14.82 -9.15
CA GLY A 254 -2.60 -15.88 -9.82
C GLY A 254 -1.37 -15.36 -10.56
N LEU A 255 -0.81 -14.24 -10.15
CA LEU A 255 0.43 -13.70 -10.72
C LEU A 255 1.65 -14.52 -10.29
N PRO A 256 2.70 -14.61 -11.12
CA PRO A 256 3.92 -15.32 -10.78
C PRO A 256 4.68 -14.61 -9.65
N HIS A 257 5.29 -15.38 -8.76
CA HIS A 257 6.02 -14.86 -7.58
C HIS A 257 7.14 -13.88 -7.96
N GLN A 258 7.76 -14.06 -9.13
CA GLN A 258 8.80 -13.16 -9.66
C GLN A 258 8.30 -11.73 -9.89
N GLU A 259 7.01 -11.54 -10.14
CA GLU A 259 6.41 -10.22 -10.30
C GLU A 259 6.02 -9.58 -8.97
N LEU A 260 6.10 -10.31 -7.87
CA LEU A 260 5.65 -9.87 -6.55
C LEU A 260 6.80 -9.47 -5.61
N GLY A 261 8.05 -9.79 -5.95
CA GLY A 261 9.24 -9.30 -5.27
C GLY A 261 9.50 -9.91 -3.89
N PHE A 262 9.03 -11.12 -3.62
CA PHE A 262 9.21 -11.78 -2.31
C PHE A 262 10.66 -11.99 -1.91
N GLU A 263 11.58 -12.05 -2.87
CA GLU A 263 13.02 -12.19 -2.65
C GLU A 263 13.66 -10.98 -1.95
N LYS A 264 12.94 -9.87 -1.82
CA LYS A 264 13.39 -8.65 -1.15
C LYS A 264 13.03 -8.60 0.34
N LEU A 265 12.14 -9.45 0.80
CA LEU A 265 11.68 -9.47 2.19
C LEU A 265 12.79 -9.99 3.12
N CYS A 266 12.97 -9.32 4.27
CA CYS A 266 13.94 -9.74 5.27
C CYS A 266 13.47 -10.97 6.06
N VAL A 267 12.17 -11.05 6.31
CA VAL A 267 11.52 -12.25 6.85
C VAL A 267 10.91 -13.03 5.72
N SER A 268 11.43 -14.24 5.45
CA SER A 268 10.96 -15.09 4.37
C SER A 268 9.46 -15.40 4.51
N PRO A 269 8.66 -15.23 3.45
CA PRO A 269 7.25 -15.62 3.43
C PRO A 269 7.03 -17.09 3.07
N ASP A 270 8.08 -17.92 2.94
CA ASP A 270 8.01 -19.28 2.39
C ASP A 270 7.02 -20.18 3.13
N GLU A 271 6.90 -20.04 4.45
CA GLU A 271 5.96 -20.81 5.24
C GLU A 271 4.52 -20.40 4.94
N LEU A 272 4.26 -19.10 4.84
CA LEU A 272 2.97 -18.56 4.41
C LEU A 272 2.60 -19.01 2.99
N LEU A 273 3.55 -18.92 2.05
CA LEU A 273 3.33 -19.33 0.66
C LEU A 273 2.99 -20.82 0.59
N ARG A 274 3.70 -21.67 1.31
CA ARG A 274 3.36 -23.11 1.40
C ARG A 274 1.97 -23.35 2.00
N LYS A 275 1.56 -22.56 3.00
CA LYS A 275 0.21 -22.64 3.57
C LYS A 275 -0.86 -22.26 2.55
N ILE A 276 -0.62 -21.19 1.77
CA ILE A 276 -1.50 -20.76 0.68
C ILE A 276 -1.63 -21.87 -0.38
N ASP A 277 -0.50 -22.40 -0.86
CA ASP A 277 -0.49 -23.45 -1.88
C ASP A 277 -1.21 -24.73 -1.40
N ALA A 278 -1.01 -25.12 -0.14
CA ALA A 278 -1.67 -26.27 0.44
C ALA A 278 -3.21 -26.06 0.55
N ALA A 279 -3.67 -24.89 0.98
CA ALA A 279 -5.09 -24.56 1.06
C ALA A 279 -5.75 -24.59 -0.34
N GLN A 280 -5.08 -24.02 -1.34
CA GLN A 280 -5.56 -24.03 -2.73
C GLN A 280 -5.60 -25.44 -3.33
N ALA A 281 -4.59 -26.26 -3.07
CA ALA A 281 -4.57 -27.65 -3.52
C ALA A 281 -5.70 -28.48 -2.87
N ALA A 282 -5.95 -28.29 -1.58
CA ALA A 282 -7.04 -28.97 -0.87
C ALA A 282 -8.41 -28.58 -1.45
N LYS A 283 -8.64 -27.30 -1.76
CA LYS A 283 -9.88 -26.83 -2.39
C LYS A 283 -10.07 -27.41 -3.78
N ALA A 284 -9.02 -27.43 -4.59
CA ALA A 284 -9.07 -28.01 -5.93
C ALA A 284 -9.36 -29.52 -5.89
N ALA A 285 -8.85 -30.25 -4.90
CA ALA A 285 -9.14 -31.66 -4.71
C ALA A 285 -10.59 -31.88 -4.26
N ALA A 286 -11.12 -31.05 -3.36
CA ALA A 286 -12.51 -31.12 -2.93
C ALA A 286 -13.49 -30.87 -4.08
N ALA A 287 -13.25 -29.83 -4.89
CA ALA A 287 -14.09 -29.54 -6.07
C ALA A 287 -14.15 -30.70 -7.06
N LYS A 288 -13.02 -31.37 -7.34
CA LYS A 288 -12.98 -32.54 -8.21
C LYS A 288 -13.73 -33.76 -7.62
N ALA A 289 -13.71 -33.92 -6.30
CA ALA A 289 -14.43 -35.01 -5.64
C ALA A 289 -15.95 -34.80 -5.70
N ASP A 290 -16.39 -33.53 -5.58
CA ASP A 290 -17.81 -33.16 -5.70
C ASP A 290 -18.33 -33.39 -7.14
N GLU A 291 -17.58 -32.95 -8.16
CA GLU A 291 -17.90 -33.21 -9.57
C GLU A 291 -18.01 -34.71 -9.88
N ALA A 292 -17.04 -35.51 -9.43
CA ALA A 292 -17.07 -36.97 -9.62
C ALA A 292 -18.26 -37.63 -8.90
N THR A 293 -18.71 -37.05 -7.78
CA THR A 293 -19.87 -37.56 -7.03
C THR A 293 -21.20 -37.22 -7.73
N GLU A 294 -21.28 -36.07 -8.38
CA GLU A 294 -22.45 -35.67 -9.18
C GLU A 294 -22.54 -36.45 -10.46
N GLU A 295 -21.43 -36.68 -11.17
CA GLU A 295 -21.40 -37.53 -12.36
C GLU A 295 -21.81 -39.03 -12.06
N ALA A 296 -21.45 -39.52 -10.87
CA ALA A 296 -21.82 -40.89 -10.45
C ALA A 296 -23.30 -41.02 -10.05
N LYS A 297 -24.01 -39.91 -9.83
CA LYS A 297 -25.45 -39.88 -9.49
C LYS A 297 -26.36 -39.60 -10.67
N ALA A 298 -25.82 -39.18 -11.82
CA ALA A 298 -26.55 -38.94 -13.07
C ALA A 298 -26.55 -40.15 -13.95
#